data_ca036014677c556ee457153f79330ca8
#
_entry.id   ca036014677c556ee457153f79330ca8
#
_cell.length_a   1.000
_cell.length_b   1.000
_cell.length_c   1.000
_cell.angle_alpha   90.00
_cell.angle_beta   90.00
_cell.angle_gamma   90.00
#
_symmetry.space_group_name_H-M   'P 1'
#
loop_
_entity.id
_entity.type
_entity.pdbx_description
1 polymer ?
#
loop_
_entity_poly.entity_id
_entity_poly.type
_entity_poly.pdbx_seq_one_letter_code
_entity_poly.pdbx_strand_id
1 'polypeptide(L)'
;MAARAEQFAEAAQQGIGGIVQHELVEPVAMKDGNNFCQTEETHALILWGRTFPVVFRHDHDDNGAMLSSASSTDPAAPDPLFDLAPVSLWLEDFSGVYELLQSWRSEGVTDIRRFLTDDPAAIGKYFSRIRVLKVNQRTLDLYGAKDLDALLAAGDRIFDNSDQNAAIAEISQLWNGALSYRTETINYALDGSRLDIRLNVNRLADAARPWDRMLMAIEDFTAEKRARQAAASNEAYARGLFDLSPVSLWVEDFSEVKSLLDDVREQGITDFRTFVDVHPEFVQSCMERIRVVDVNRQTLNLFGASSKDELLARLPEIFRDEMGRSFAEQLLDCWHGNLFQSRETLNYSLRGDAINLHMQWAVLPGHEADWDLVQVALTDITARKKAESYLEFLGKRDALTKLRNRAFYDDEIARLNRRGPFPVGVLAVDLNGLKRANDEFGHAAGDALLRRAGEALKKALGDTAQVARVGGDEFACLLPRHTAIEMATLMESLKLVVELNNQFYQGPALSFSIGTAVCERAGELDRALRAADDAMYAAKRVYYQGGADRRG
;
A
#
# COMPACT_ATOMS: atom_id res chain seq x y z
N MET A 1 24.11 -8.47 10.78
CA MET A 1 22.67 -8.71 11.00
C MET A 1 22.36 -9.65 12.19
N ALA A 2 23.31 -10.40 12.70
CA ALA A 2 23.09 -11.27 13.87
C ALA A 2 23.05 -10.55 15.23
N ALA A 3 23.65 -9.38 15.37
CA ALA A 3 23.72 -8.63 16.62
C ALA A 3 22.46 -7.79 16.96
N ARG A 4 21.44 -7.74 16.08
CA ARG A 4 20.15 -7.05 16.34
C ARG A 4 19.03 -7.99 16.74
N ALA A 5 19.21 -9.30 16.59
CA ALA A 5 18.21 -10.29 17.01
C ALA A 5 18.27 -10.62 18.51
N GLU A 6 19.43 -10.45 19.15
CA GLU A 6 19.59 -10.71 20.60
C GLU A 6 19.04 -9.59 21.49
N GLN A 7 18.97 -8.35 21.02
CA GLN A 7 18.38 -7.23 21.78
C GLN A 7 16.84 -7.24 21.85
N PHE A 8 16.17 -7.99 20.98
CA PHE A 8 14.71 -8.12 21.03
C PHE A 8 14.22 -9.28 21.91
N ALA A 9 15.09 -10.22 22.25
CA ALA A 9 14.73 -11.35 23.12
C ALA A 9 14.82 -11.01 24.62
N GLU A 10 15.63 -10.05 25.02
CA GLU A 10 15.74 -9.63 26.43
C GLU A 10 14.63 -8.64 26.88
N ALA A 11 13.99 -7.91 25.98
CA ALA A 11 12.90 -7.00 26.30
C ALA A 11 11.55 -7.69 26.59
N ALA A 12 11.42 -8.97 26.26
CA ALA A 12 10.17 -9.74 26.46
C ALA A 12 10.08 -10.45 27.82
N GLN A 13 11.12 -10.39 28.67
CA GLN A 13 11.17 -11.10 29.96
C GLN A 13 10.99 -10.23 31.21
N GLN A 14 10.75 -8.93 31.08
CA GLN A 14 10.44 -8.10 32.25
C GLN A 14 9.00 -7.58 32.15
N GLY A 15 8.12 -8.32 32.81
CA GLY A 15 6.74 -7.93 32.98
C GLY A 15 6.59 -6.80 33.98
N ILE A 16 5.63 -5.91 33.71
CA ILE A 16 4.94 -5.13 34.78
C ILE A 16 3.47 -5.04 34.37
N GLY A 17 2.62 -5.54 35.26
CA GLY A 17 1.18 -5.43 35.13
C GLY A 17 0.70 -3.99 35.39
N GLY A 18 -0.33 -3.61 34.71
CA GLY A 18 -1.08 -2.39 34.90
C GLY A 18 -2.52 -2.57 34.51
N ILE A 19 -3.38 -2.71 35.49
CA ILE A 19 -4.83 -2.74 35.39
C ILE A 19 -5.32 -1.36 34.96
N VAL A 20 -6.06 -1.26 33.85
CA VAL A 20 -6.91 -0.11 33.57
C VAL A 20 -8.34 -0.60 33.35
N GLN A 21 -9.21 -0.24 34.31
CA GLN A 21 -10.66 -0.32 34.22
C GLN A 21 -11.15 0.63 33.10
N HIS A 22 -12.02 0.16 32.23
CA HIS A 22 -12.87 1.04 31.44
C HIS A 22 -14.33 0.64 31.56
N GLU A 23 -15.10 1.67 31.74
CA GLU A 23 -16.51 1.78 32.08
C GLU A 23 -17.45 1.06 31.10
N LEU A 24 -18.50 0.51 31.70
CA LEU A 24 -19.73 0.05 31.08
C LEU A 24 -20.48 1.21 30.38
N VAL A 25 -20.78 1.07 29.12
CA VAL A 25 -21.81 1.85 28.42
C VAL A 25 -22.97 0.93 28.08
N GLU A 26 -24.15 1.29 28.60
CA GLU A 26 -25.43 0.60 28.39
C GLU A 26 -25.85 0.64 26.91
N PRO A 27 -26.57 -0.40 26.42
CA PRO A 27 -27.10 -0.40 25.05
C PRO A 27 -28.46 0.29 24.97
N VAL A 28 -28.53 1.25 24.03
CA VAL A 28 -29.79 1.86 23.59
C VAL A 28 -30.51 0.90 22.63
N ALA A 29 -31.75 0.58 22.96
CA ALA A 29 -32.64 -0.23 22.14
C ALA A 29 -33.03 0.48 20.84
N MET A 30 -32.84 -0.20 19.70
CA MET A 30 -33.57 0.11 18.46
C MET A 30 -34.25 -1.14 17.91
N LYS A 31 -35.52 -0.92 17.55
CA LYS A 31 -36.45 -1.85 16.94
C LYS A 31 -36.17 -2.07 15.45
N ASP A 32 -36.50 -3.29 15.02
CA ASP A 32 -36.94 -3.73 13.69
C ASP A 32 -35.91 -3.90 12.55
N GLY A 33 -35.82 -5.12 12.12
CA GLY A 33 -35.69 -5.50 10.71
C GLY A 33 -34.35 -6.11 10.25
N ASN A 34 -34.33 -7.42 10.15
CA ASN A 34 -33.55 -8.27 9.22
C ASN A 34 -32.17 -7.74 8.76
N ASN A 35 -31.11 -8.38 9.25
CA ASN A 35 -30.11 -9.00 8.35
C ASN A 35 -29.07 -9.80 9.13
N PHE A 36 -28.78 -10.97 8.60
CA PHE A 36 -27.73 -11.88 9.00
C PHE A 36 -26.36 -11.20 9.06
N CYS A 37 -25.69 -11.28 10.18
CA CYS A 37 -24.25 -11.13 10.26
C CYS A 37 -23.72 -12.16 11.26
N GLN A 38 -23.11 -13.23 10.75
CA GLN A 38 -22.32 -14.18 11.52
C GLN A 38 -20.97 -13.51 11.79
N THR A 39 -20.69 -13.18 13.03
CA THR A 39 -19.33 -12.96 13.51
C THR A 39 -18.92 -14.16 14.35
N GLU A 40 -18.02 -14.98 13.81
CA GLU A 40 -17.30 -16.00 14.57
C GLU A 40 -16.23 -15.31 15.43
N GLU A 41 -16.45 -15.27 16.74
CA GLU A 41 -15.39 -15.06 17.72
C GLU A 41 -14.90 -16.41 18.22
N THR A 42 -13.70 -16.79 17.80
CA THR A 42 -12.94 -17.90 18.33
C THR A 42 -12.27 -17.50 19.64
N HIS A 43 -12.86 -17.88 20.77
CA HIS A 43 -12.14 -17.93 22.05
C HIS A 43 -11.79 -19.40 22.36
N ALA A 44 -10.51 -19.71 22.18
CA ALA A 44 -9.93 -20.96 22.68
C ALA A 44 -9.84 -20.92 24.20
N LEU A 45 -10.60 -21.76 24.89
CA LEU A 45 -10.41 -22.09 26.30
C LEU A 45 -9.92 -23.55 26.37
N ILE A 46 -8.61 -23.66 26.59
CA ILE A 46 -7.98 -24.93 26.99
C ILE A 46 -8.33 -25.19 28.45
N LEU A 47 -9.07 -26.26 28.75
CA LEU A 47 -8.97 -27.03 29.99
C LEU A 47 -9.80 -28.33 29.91
N TRP A 48 -9.10 -29.41 30.33
CA TRP A 48 -9.59 -30.76 30.64
C TRP A 48 -9.54 -31.83 29.54
N GLY A 49 -8.33 -32.38 29.36
CA GLY A 49 -8.15 -33.68 28.75
C GLY A 49 -8.79 -34.79 29.61
N ARG A 50 -9.84 -35.40 29.09
CA ARG A 50 -10.24 -36.79 29.42
C ARG A 50 -10.66 -37.44 28.11
N THR A 51 -9.79 -38.30 27.59
CA THR A 51 -10.10 -39.28 26.58
C THR A 51 -11.11 -40.27 27.14
N PHE A 52 -12.25 -40.40 26.47
CA PHE A 52 -13.19 -41.47 26.73
C PHE A 52 -12.82 -42.63 25.82
N PRO A 53 -12.58 -43.89 26.34
CA PRO A 53 -12.32 -45.03 25.49
C PRO A 53 -13.58 -45.40 24.73
N VAL A 54 -13.54 -45.35 23.41
CA VAL A 54 -14.54 -45.92 22.53
C VAL A 54 -14.22 -47.41 22.42
N VAL A 55 -14.93 -48.24 23.18
CA VAL A 55 -14.76 -49.69 23.12
C VAL A 55 -15.70 -50.22 22.03
N PHE A 56 -15.17 -50.54 20.89
CA PHE A 56 -15.87 -51.32 19.88
C PHE A 56 -15.80 -52.80 20.28
N ARG A 57 -16.95 -53.46 20.55
CA ARG A 57 -17.01 -54.89 20.81
C ARG A 57 -17.18 -55.64 19.50
N HIS A 58 -16.29 -56.59 19.27
CA HIS A 58 -16.45 -57.65 18.31
C HIS A 58 -16.83 -58.91 19.09
N ASP A 59 -18.08 -59.37 18.97
CA ASP A 59 -18.48 -60.62 19.55
C ASP A 59 -18.28 -61.74 18.50
N HIS A 60 -17.28 -62.58 18.72
CA HIS A 60 -17.21 -63.90 18.09
C HIS A 60 -18.14 -64.81 18.82
N ASP A 61 -19.36 -65.06 18.31
CA ASP A 61 -20.23 -66.13 18.74
C ASP A 61 -19.95 -67.37 17.90
N ASP A 62 -19.12 -68.26 18.46
CA ASP A 62 -19.10 -69.65 18.11
C ASP A 62 -20.25 -70.35 18.83
N ASN A 63 -21.37 -70.65 18.17
CA ASN A 63 -22.22 -71.77 18.47
C ASN A 63 -23.13 -72.12 17.29
N GLY A 64 -22.87 -73.30 16.75
CA GLY A 64 -23.69 -73.94 15.72
C GLY A 64 -25.01 -74.47 16.25
N ALA A 65 -26.11 -74.25 15.52
CA ALA A 65 -27.26 -75.12 15.43
C ALA A 65 -28.08 -74.85 14.15
N MET A 66 -28.47 -75.92 13.53
CA MET A 66 -29.14 -76.13 12.24
C MET A 66 -30.52 -75.47 12.07
N LEU A 67 -30.78 -75.15 10.82
CA LEU A 67 -32.04 -75.22 10.05
C LEU A 67 -33.08 -74.09 10.23
N SER A 68 -33.23 -73.20 9.27
CA SER A 68 -34.37 -73.21 8.36
C SER A 68 -34.21 -72.13 7.28
N SER A 69 -34.61 -72.42 6.07
CA SER A 69 -34.55 -71.68 4.86
C SER A 69 -35.37 -70.38 4.89
N ALA A 70 -34.74 -69.27 5.17
CA ALA A 70 -35.12 -67.92 4.69
C ALA A 70 -33.82 -67.29 4.27
N SER A 71 -33.74 -66.68 3.09
CA SER A 71 -32.56 -66.04 2.52
C SER A 71 -32.06 -64.88 3.42
N SER A 72 -31.35 -65.21 4.49
CA SER A 72 -30.55 -64.27 5.25
C SER A 72 -29.22 -64.13 4.51
N THR A 73 -29.07 -63.13 3.74
CA THR A 73 -27.76 -62.72 3.26
C THR A 73 -26.90 -62.46 4.49
N ASP A 74 -25.90 -63.30 4.69
CA ASP A 74 -24.85 -63.16 5.69
C ASP A 74 -24.22 -61.74 5.50
N PRO A 75 -24.26 -60.90 6.52
CA PRO A 75 -23.67 -59.55 6.40
C PRO A 75 -22.16 -59.59 6.14
N ALA A 76 -21.48 -60.73 6.36
CA ALA A 76 -20.08 -60.98 6.06
C ALA A 76 -19.83 -61.48 4.62
N ALA A 77 -20.87 -61.72 3.80
CA ALA A 77 -20.68 -62.14 2.42
C ALA A 77 -20.05 -61.06 1.56
N PRO A 78 -19.15 -61.41 0.63
CA PRO A 78 -18.58 -60.46 -0.30
C PRO A 78 -19.67 -59.75 -1.11
N ASP A 79 -19.79 -58.45 -0.99
CA ASP A 79 -20.65 -57.62 -1.82
C ASP A 79 -19.76 -56.77 -2.76
N PRO A 80 -19.61 -57.15 -4.03
CA PRO A 80 -18.73 -56.47 -4.94
C PRO A 80 -19.07 -54.97 -5.13
N LEU A 81 -20.35 -54.60 -4.99
CA LEU A 81 -20.77 -53.20 -5.12
C LEU A 81 -20.31 -52.37 -3.92
N PHE A 82 -20.34 -52.94 -2.72
CA PHE A 82 -19.87 -52.29 -1.50
C PHE A 82 -18.33 -52.12 -1.53
N ASP A 83 -17.61 -53.18 -1.95
CA ASP A 83 -16.15 -53.17 -1.94
C ASP A 83 -15.54 -52.36 -3.09
N LEU A 84 -16.21 -52.22 -4.24
CA LEU A 84 -15.78 -51.43 -5.39
C LEU A 84 -16.23 -49.97 -5.33
N ALA A 85 -17.00 -49.57 -4.32
CA ALA A 85 -17.45 -48.19 -4.19
C ALA A 85 -16.24 -47.21 -4.08
N PRO A 86 -16.25 -46.10 -4.81
CA PRO A 86 -15.12 -45.14 -4.84
C PRO A 86 -15.03 -44.29 -3.57
N VAL A 87 -15.92 -44.46 -2.61
CA VAL A 87 -15.99 -43.76 -1.34
C VAL A 87 -15.83 -44.75 -0.17
N SER A 88 -15.32 -44.24 0.96
CA SER A 88 -15.25 -45.04 2.19
C SER A 88 -16.67 -45.36 2.68
N LEU A 89 -16.98 -46.64 2.84
CA LEU A 89 -18.27 -47.13 3.29
C LEU A 89 -18.11 -47.96 4.56
N TRP A 90 -19.01 -47.71 5.53
CA TRP A 90 -19.16 -48.45 6.77
C TRP A 90 -20.58 -48.97 6.85
N LEU A 91 -20.74 -50.23 7.21
CA LEU A 91 -22.01 -50.81 7.57
C LEU A 91 -22.01 -51.05 9.07
N GLU A 92 -22.97 -50.49 9.78
CA GLU A 92 -23.00 -50.49 11.24
C GLU A 92 -24.36 -50.89 11.77
N ASP A 93 -24.37 -51.54 12.96
CA ASP A 93 -25.57 -51.86 13.71
C ASP A 93 -25.77 -50.87 14.85
N PHE A 94 -26.80 -50.06 14.74
CA PHE A 94 -27.23 -49.07 15.73
C PHE A 94 -28.41 -49.56 16.56
N SER A 95 -28.76 -50.85 16.58
CA SER A 95 -29.87 -51.37 17.39
C SER A 95 -29.69 -51.07 18.88
N GLY A 96 -28.44 -51.19 19.38
CA GLY A 96 -28.11 -50.83 20.76
C GLY A 96 -28.22 -49.32 21.04
N VAL A 97 -27.96 -48.47 20.03
CA VAL A 97 -28.21 -47.02 20.11
C VAL A 97 -29.69 -46.72 20.18
N TYR A 98 -30.49 -47.37 19.33
CA TYR A 98 -31.95 -47.23 19.36
C TYR A 98 -32.52 -47.57 20.74
N GLU A 99 -32.12 -48.71 21.32
CA GLU A 99 -32.53 -49.12 22.67
C GLU A 99 -32.12 -48.06 23.73
N LEU A 100 -30.90 -47.54 23.66
CA LEU A 100 -30.41 -46.52 24.58
C LEU A 100 -31.23 -45.22 24.48
N LEU A 101 -31.53 -44.77 23.28
CA LEU A 101 -32.35 -43.56 23.08
C LEU A 101 -33.79 -43.77 23.58
N GLN A 102 -34.33 -44.99 23.44
CA GLN A 102 -35.66 -45.34 24.01
C GLN A 102 -35.61 -45.35 25.54
N SER A 103 -34.52 -45.86 26.18
CA SER A 103 -34.40 -45.80 27.64
C SER A 103 -34.37 -44.37 28.15
N TRP A 104 -33.58 -43.48 27.54
CA TRP A 104 -33.56 -42.08 27.92
C TRP A 104 -34.93 -41.38 27.79
N ARG A 105 -35.71 -41.77 26.75
CA ARG A 105 -37.10 -41.28 26.62
C ARG A 105 -37.98 -41.75 27.76
N SER A 106 -37.87 -43.06 28.14
CA SER A 106 -38.64 -43.65 29.24
C SER A 106 -38.24 -43.08 30.61
N GLU A 107 -36.99 -42.62 30.75
CA GLU A 107 -36.46 -41.94 31.94
C GLU A 107 -36.87 -40.46 32.00
N GLY A 108 -37.60 -39.96 31.01
CA GLY A 108 -38.17 -38.60 31.01
C GLY A 108 -37.31 -37.55 30.33
N VAL A 109 -36.26 -37.92 29.55
CA VAL A 109 -35.50 -36.99 28.76
C VAL A 109 -36.38 -36.46 27.63
N THR A 110 -36.66 -35.19 27.61
CA THR A 110 -37.43 -34.48 26.58
C THR A 110 -36.55 -33.61 25.67
N ASP A 111 -35.49 -33.02 26.23
CA ASP A 111 -34.49 -32.23 25.50
C ASP A 111 -33.15 -32.97 25.54
N ILE A 112 -32.89 -33.71 24.46
CA ILE A 112 -31.65 -34.50 24.33
C ILE A 112 -30.39 -33.61 24.26
N ARG A 113 -30.47 -32.44 23.66
CA ARG A 113 -29.32 -31.52 23.54
C ARG A 113 -28.87 -31.03 24.91
N ARG A 114 -29.82 -30.59 25.71
CA ARG A 114 -29.56 -30.20 27.10
C ARG A 114 -29.03 -31.37 27.94
N PHE A 115 -29.65 -32.51 27.84
CA PHE A 115 -29.23 -33.72 28.56
C PHE A 115 -27.77 -34.10 28.27
N LEU A 116 -27.35 -34.11 27.00
CA LEU A 116 -25.97 -34.40 26.61
C LEU A 116 -24.98 -33.31 26.99
N THR A 117 -25.44 -32.05 27.07
CA THR A 117 -24.61 -30.94 27.56
C THR A 117 -24.38 -31.03 29.05
N ASP A 118 -25.41 -31.43 29.83
CA ASP A 118 -25.36 -31.55 31.27
C ASP A 118 -24.62 -32.85 31.72
N ASP A 119 -24.70 -33.93 30.94
CA ASP A 119 -23.97 -35.21 31.14
C ASP A 119 -23.16 -35.63 29.91
N PRO A 120 -21.94 -35.09 29.72
CA PRO A 120 -21.08 -35.49 28.59
C PRO A 120 -20.70 -36.98 28.57
N ALA A 121 -20.80 -37.70 29.70
CA ALA A 121 -20.54 -39.12 29.75
C ALA A 121 -21.60 -39.96 28.99
N ALA A 122 -22.79 -39.40 28.77
CA ALA A 122 -23.83 -40.00 27.96
C ALA A 122 -23.43 -40.13 26.49
N ILE A 123 -22.59 -39.23 25.98
CA ILE A 123 -22.03 -39.29 24.61
C ILE A 123 -21.17 -40.56 24.46
N GLY A 124 -20.30 -40.84 25.42
CA GLY A 124 -19.49 -42.05 25.41
C GLY A 124 -20.35 -43.34 25.47
N LYS A 125 -21.47 -43.31 26.26
CA LYS A 125 -22.43 -44.44 26.28
C LYS A 125 -23.10 -44.67 24.91
N TYR A 126 -23.39 -43.57 24.19
CA TYR A 126 -23.95 -43.63 22.83
C TYR A 126 -22.99 -44.34 21.87
N PHE A 127 -21.75 -43.87 21.75
CA PHE A 127 -20.78 -44.48 20.84
C PHE A 127 -20.42 -45.92 21.18
N SER A 128 -20.41 -46.31 22.47
CA SER A 128 -20.16 -47.69 22.89
C SER A 128 -21.26 -48.67 22.48
N ARG A 129 -22.42 -48.20 22.00
CA ARG A 129 -23.53 -49.03 21.52
C ARG A 129 -23.53 -49.24 20.01
N ILE A 130 -22.63 -48.58 19.29
CA ILE A 130 -22.45 -48.79 17.86
C ILE A 130 -21.58 -49.99 17.62
N ARG A 131 -22.02 -50.87 16.71
CA ARG A 131 -21.25 -52.04 16.30
C ARG A 131 -20.96 -52.00 14.81
N VAL A 132 -19.69 -51.92 14.44
CA VAL A 132 -19.26 -51.98 13.04
C VAL A 132 -19.39 -53.40 12.53
N LEU A 133 -20.16 -53.59 11.46
CA LEU A 133 -20.39 -54.90 10.83
C LEU A 133 -19.39 -55.15 9.70
N LYS A 134 -19.13 -54.12 8.87
CA LYS A 134 -18.26 -54.24 7.70
C LYS A 134 -17.77 -52.85 7.27
N VAL A 135 -16.55 -52.78 6.73
CA VAL A 135 -16.04 -51.64 6.01
C VAL A 135 -15.53 -52.09 4.65
N ASN A 136 -15.52 -51.20 3.66
CA ASN A 136 -14.95 -51.49 2.35
C ASN A 136 -13.44 -51.22 2.28
N GLN A 137 -12.80 -51.70 1.21
CA GLN A 137 -11.36 -51.48 1.01
C GLN A 137 -10.98 -49.99 1.01
N ARG A 138 -11.83 -49.15 0.45
CA ARG A 138 -11.59 -47.67 0.42
C ARG A 138 -11.52 -47.07 1.82
N THR A 139 -12.25 -47.61 2.79
CA THR A 139 -12.13 -47.22 4.20
C THR A 139 -10.76 -47.58 4.77
N LEU A 140 -10.30 -48.81 4.53
CA LEU A 140 -8.99 -49.26 5.01
C LEU A 140 -7.87 -48.43 4.42
N ASP A 141 -7.95 -48.12 3.13
CA ASP A 141 -6.98 -47.25 2.43
C ASP A 141 -6.98 -45.82 3.00
N LEU A 142 -8.18 -45.26 3.25
CA LEU A 142 -8.33 -43.89 3.78
C LEU A 142 -7.65 -43.71 5.14
N TYR A 143 -7.85 -44.71 6.03
CA TYR A 143 -7.30 -44.65 7.38
C TYR A 143 -5.90 -45.28 7.50
N GLY A 144 -5.42 -45.97 6.46
CA GLY A 144 -4.13 -46.68 6.46
C GLY A 144 -4.16 -47.93 7.33
N ALA A 145 -5.34 -48.60 7.46
CA ALA A 145 -5.51 -49.81 8.21
C ALA A 145 -5.35 -51.05 7.31
N LYS A 146 -4.72 -52.12 7.82
CA LYS A 146 -4.53 -53.35 7.05
C LYS A 146 -5.83 -54.20 6.94
N ASP A 147 -6.67 -54.13 7.97
CA ASP A 147 -7.92 -54.87 8.08
C ASP A 147 -8.88 -54.19 9.07
N LEU A 148 -10.11 -54.70 9.19
CA LEU A 148 -11.13 -54.18 10.08
C LEU A 148 -10.69 -54.22 11.55
N ASP A 149 -10.05 -55.31 11.98
CA ASP A 149 -9.61 -55.47 13.38
C ASP A 149 -8.58 -54.40 13.76
N ALA A 150 -7.62 -54.11 12.87
CA ALA A 150 -6.64 -53.04 13.07
C ALA A 150 -7.28 -51.65 13.11
N LEU A 151 -8.32 -51.41 12.27
CA LEU A 151 -9.09 -50.19 12.25
C LEU A 151 -9.84 -49.99 13.57
N LEU A 152 -10.55 -51.02 14.05
CA LEU A 152 -11.32 -50.96 15.30
C LEU A 152 -10.42 -50.82 16.53
N ALA A 153 -9.29 -51.55 16.56
CA ALA A 153 -8.30 -51.40 17.64
C ALA A 153 -7.71 -50.00 17.77
N ALA A 154 -7.76 -49.21 16.70
CA ALA A 154 -7.27 -47.84 16.65
C ALA A 154 -8.37 -46.76 16.77
N GLY A 155 -9.60 -47.16 17.10
CA GLY A 155 -10.76 -46.26 17.12
C GLY A 155 -10.53 -44.98 17.92
N ASP A 156 -9.91 -45.05 19.10
CA ASP A 156 -9.58 -43.87 19.93
C ASP A 156 -8.60 -42.90 19.27
N ARG A 157 -7.85 -43.34 18.27
CA ARG A 157 -6.89 -42.54 17.52
C ARG A 157 -7.49 -41.95 16.27
N ILE A 158 -8.52 -42.57 15.72
CA ILE A 158 -9.18 -42.19 14.48
C ILE A 158 -10.20 -41.08 14.72
N PHE A 159 -10.98 -41.21 15.77
CA PHE A 159 -12.09 -40.29 16.06
C PHE A 159 -11.64 -39.18 17.00
N ASP A 160 -11.82 -37.94 16.57
CA ASP A 160 -11.61 -36.78 17.45
C ASP A 160 -12.85 -36.61 18.35
N ASN A 161 -12.75 -37.18 19.53
CA ASN A 161 -13.82 -37.10 20.54
C ASN A 161 -13.86 -35.71 21.23
N SER A 162 -13.06 -34.75 20.79
CA SER A 162 -13.01 -33.41 21.38
C SER A 162 -14.18 -32.52 20.93
N ASP A 163 -14.78 -32.77 19.76
CA ASP A 163 -15.93 -32.00 19.28
C ASP A 163 -17.27 -32.56 19.79
N GLN A 164 -17.55 -32.25 21.06
CA GLN A 164 -18.83 -32.61 21.68
C GLN A 164 -20.04 -32.01 20.95
N ASN A 165 -19.90 -30.86 20.31
CA ASN A 165 -21.00 -30.23 19.59
C ASN A 165 -21.41 -31.02 18.35
N ALA A 166 -20.44 -31.56 17.60
CA ALA A 166 -20.71 -32.43 16.46
C ALA A 166 -21.44 -33.69 16.91
N ALA A 167 -20.98 -34.34 17.98
CA ALA A 167 -21.63 -35.53 18.58
C ALA A 167 -23.07 -35.21 19.05
N ILE A 168 -23.28 -34.12 19.76
CA ILE A 168 -24.61 -33.67 20.20
C ILE A 168 -25.53 -33.42 19.00
N ALA A 169 -25.01 -32.82 17.93
CA ALA A 169 -25.78 -32.56 16.71
C ALA A 169 -26.21 -33.86 16.04
N GLU A 170 -25.30 -34.83 15.92
CA GLU A 170 -25.58 -36.17 15.39
C GLU A 170 -26.67 -36.90 16.19
N ILE A 171 -26.45 -37.06 17.50
CA ILE A 171 -27.40 -37.73 18.41
C ILE A 171 -28.76 -37.02 18.36
N SER A 172 -28.79 -35.72 18.30
CA SER A 172 -30.04 -34.93 18.22
C SER A 172 -30.84 -35.23 16.94
N GLN A 173 -30.17 -35.45 15.80
CA GLN A 173 -30.84 -35.83 14.55
C GLN A 173 -31.52 -37.18 14.65
N LEU A 174 -30.82 -38.21 15.17
CA LEU A 174 -31.36 -39.52 15.40
C LEU A 174 -32.48 -39.53 16.47
N TRP A 175 -32.31 -38.76 17.55
CA TRP A 175 -33.34 -38.52 18.54
C TRP A 175 -34.64 -38.00 17.94
N ASN A 176 -34.55 -37.07 16.98
CA ASN A 176 -35.71 -36.51 16.31
C ASN A 176 -36.28 -37.40 15.19
N GLY A 177 -35.75 -38.61 15.03
CA GLY A 177 -36.27 -39.62 14.09
C GLY A 177 -35.72 -39.48 12.67
N ALA A 178 -34.61 -38.80 12.48
CA ALA A 178 -33.96 -38.71 11.17
C ALA A 178 -33.59 -40.13 10.66
N LEU A 179 -33.96 -40.44 9.42
CA LEU A 179 -33.60 -41.69 8.74
C LEU A 179 -32.27 -41.56 7.98
N SER A 180 -31.85 -40.33 7.76
CA SER A 180 -30.55 -39.97 7.17
C SER A 180 -30.07 -38.65 7.72
N TYR A 181 -28.76 -38.46 7.82
CA TYR A 181 -28.16 -37.19 8.17
C TYR A 181 -26.79 -37.04 7.54
N ARG A 182 -26.35 -35.80 7.46
CA ARG A 182 -25.02 -35.39 6.99
C ARG A 182 -24.37 -34.51 8.04
N THR A 183 -23.10 -34.78 8.33
CA THR A 183 -22.30 -33.99 9.24
C THR A 183 -20.87 -33.88 8.73
N GLU A 184 -20.17 -32.83 9.12
CA GLU A 184 -18.73 -32.63 8.87
C GLU A 184 -18.01 -32.75 10.21
N THR A 185 -16.91 -33.49 10.23
CA THR A 185 -16.10 -33.70 11.44
C THR A 185 -14.64 -33.95 11.07
N ILE A 186 -13.81 -34.16 12.08
CA ILE A 186 -12.39 -34.42 11.92
C ILE A 186 -12.13 -35.87 12.37
N ASN A 187 -11.44 -36.62 11.53
CA ASN A 187 -10.84 -37.88 11.89
C ASN A 187 -9.34 -37.85 11.67
N TYR A 188 -8.65 -38.88 12.13
CA TYR A 188 -7.21 -39.01 11.93
C TYR A 188 -6.92 -40.39 11.29
N ALA A 189 -6.02 -40.41 10.30
CA ALA A 189 -5.49 -41.68 9.81
C ALA A 189 -4.51 -42.27 10.82
N LEU A 190 -4.16 -43.57 10.64
CA LEU A 190 -3.28 -44.27 11.59
C LEU A 190 -1.87 -43.72 11.66
N ASP A 191 -1.43 -43.01 10.63
CA ASP A 191 -0.16 -42.27 10.60
C ASP A 191 -0.22 -40.95 11.37
N GLY A 192 -1.39 -40.55 11.88
CA GLY A 192 -1.63 -39.32 12.59
C GLY A 192 -2.00 -38.12 11.67
N SER A 193 -2.14 -38.34 10.37
CA SER A 193 -2.60 -37.28 9.46
C SER A 193 -4.07 -36.96 9.73
N ARG A 194 -4.36 -35.63 9.76
CA ARG A 194 -5.72 -35.12 9.96
C ARG A 194 -6.51 -35.21 8.68
N LEU A 195 -7.73 -35.76 8.80
CA LEU A 195 -8.74 -35.88 7.76
C LEU A 195 -9.93 -35.00 8.11
N ASP A 196 -10.22 -33.99 7.29
CA ASP A 196 -11.51 -33.29 7.35
C ASP A 196 -12.49 -34.10 6.53
N ILE A 197 -13.49 -34.70 7.19
CA ILE A 197 -14.40 -35.66 6.56
C ILE A 197 -15.85 -35.22 6.61
N ARG A 198 -16.59 -35.64 5.61
CA ARG A 198 -18.03 -35.49 5.52
C ARG A 198 -18.68 -36.85 5.64
N LEU A 199 -19.53 -37.00 6.64
CA LEU A 199 -20.29 -38.22 6.90
C LEU A 199 -21.69 -38.09 6.32
N ASN A 200 -22.12 -39.10 5.56
CA ASN A 200 -23.48 -39.23 5.11
C ASN A 200 -24.00 -40.56 5.67
N VAL A 201 -24.93 -40.54 6.62
CA VAL A 201 -25.47 -41.69 7.29
C VAL A 201 -26.89 -41.95 6.81
N ASN A 202 -27.20 -43.17 6.42
CA ASN A 202 -28.51 -43.58 5.93
C ASN A 202 -28.95 -44.91 6.55
N ARG A 203 -30.20 -45.01 7.00
CA ARG A 203 -30.80 -46.25 7.42
C ARG A 203 -31.20 -47.10 6.22
N LEU A 204 -30.80 -48.36 6.19
CA LEU A 204 -31.25 -49.29 5.16
C LEU A 204 -32.65 -49.83 5.50
N ALA A 205 -33.50 -50.01 4.47
CA ALA A 205 -34.94 -50.29 4.66
C ALA A 205 -35.28 -51.72 5.07
N ASP A 206 -34.41 -52.70 4.77
CA ASP A 206 -34.69 -54.16 4.98
C ASP A 206 -34.13 -54.68 6.31
N ALA A 207 -34.17 -53.85 7.33
CA ALA A 207 -33.64 -54.15 8.64
C ALA A 207 -34.61 -55.09 9.43
N ALA A 208 -34.12 -56.21 9.94
CA ALA A 208 -34.90 -57.16 10.75
C ALA A 208 -35.27 -56.59 12.13
N ARG A 209 -34.46 -55.64 12.63
CA ARG A 209 -34.65 -54.89 13.88
C ARG A 209 -34.47 -53.38 13.61
N PRO A 210 -35.06 -52.49 14.46
CA PRO A 210 -34.82 -51.07 14.33
C PRO A 210 -33.33 -50.73 14.37
N TRP A 211 -32.84 -50.05 13.34
CA TRP A 211 -31.47 -49.53 13.18
C TRP A 211 -30.36 -50.59 13.16
N ASP A 212 -30.66 -51.86 12.88
CA ASP A 212 -29.64 -52.90 12.79
C ASP A 212 -28.76 -52.83 11.54
N ARG A 213 -29.10 -51.94 10.56
CA ARG A 213 -28.29 -51.65 9.37
C ARG A 213 -28.31 -50.16 9.04
N MET A 214 -27.20 -49.52 9.36
CA MET A 214 -26.90 -48.13 9.00
C MET A 214 -25.72 -48.12 8.02
N LEU A 215 -25.88 -47.47 6.89
CA LEU A 215 -24.82 -47.27 5.91
C LEU A 215 -24.26 -45.84 6.10
N MET A 216 -22.97 -45.79 6.39
CA MET A 216 -22.23 -44.52 6.49
C MET A 216 -21.28 -44.42 5.30
N ALA A 217 -21.35 -43.31 4.58
CA ALA A 217 -20.38 -42.95 3.55
C ALA A 217 -19.52 -41.79 4.05
N ILE A 218 -18.20 -41.95 3.96
CA ILE A 218 -17.21 -40.98 4.41
C ILE A 218 -16.49 -40.43 3.18
N GLU A 219 -16.56 -39.13 3.01
CA GLU A 219 -15.88 -38.39 1.98
C GLU A 219 -14.75 -37.54 2.63
N ASP A 220 -13.50 -37.77 2.22
CA ASP A 220 -12.35 -36.92 2.59
C ASP A 220 -12.33 -35.71 1.69
N PHE A 221 -12.52 -34.52 2.28
CA PHE A 221 -12.44 -33.23 1.59
C PHE A 221 -11.29 -32.34 2.11
N THR A 222 -10.31 -32.97 2.79
CA THR A 222 -9.15 -32.25 3.38
C THR A 222 -8.39 -31.43 2.35
N ALA A 223 -8.13 -32.02 1.17
CA ALA A 223 -7.39 -31.31 0.10
C ALA A 223 -8.18 -30.11 -0.44
N GLU A 224 -9.48 -30.28 -0.66
CA GLU A 224 -10.38 -29.18 -1.11
C GLU A 224 -10.42 -28.04 -0.07
N LYS A 225 -10.61 -28.38 1.20
CA LYS A 225 -10.66 -27.42 2.30
C LYS A 225 -9.34 -26.65 2.44
N ARG A 226 -8.20 -27.35 2.39
CA ARG A 226 -6.87 -26.72 2.44
C ARG A 226 -6.64 -25.79 1.25
N ALA A 227 -6.99 -26.23 0.04
CA ALA A 227 -6.86 -25.40 -1.17
C ALA A 227 -7.72 -24.13 -1.07
N ARG A 228 -8.97 -24.27 -0.62
CA ARG A 228 -9.88 -23.13 -0.41
C ARG A 228 -9.37 -22.16 0.65
N GLN A 229 -8.87 -22.68 1.78
CA GLN A 229 -8.30 -21.86 2.85
C GLN A 229 -7.02 -21.14 2.37
N ALA A 230 -6.14 -21.84 1.63
CA ALA A 230 -4.94 -21.23 1.05
C ALA A 230 -5.30 -20.13 0.05
N ALA A 231 -6.28 -20.35 -0.82
CA ALA A 231 -6.76 -19.35 -1.77
C ALA A 231 -7.31 -18.11 -1.05
N ALA A 232 -8.17 -18.29 -0.04
CA ALA A 232 -8.72 -17.19 0.74
C ALA A 232 -7.62 -16.42 1.53
N SER A 233 -6.65 -17.16 2.09
CA SER A 233 -5.51 -16.52 2.78
C SER A 233 -4.63 -15.71 1.83
N ASN A 234 -4.35 -16.25 0.63
CA ASN A 234 -3.57 -15.54 -0.39
C ASN A 234 -4.30 -14.29 -0.89
N GLU A 235 -5.60 -14.37 -1.11
CA GLU A 235 -6.43 -13.22 -1.50
C GLU A 235 -6.42 -12.14 -0.42
N ALA A 236 -6.64 -12.51 0.84
CA ALA A 236 -6.60 -11.57 1.97
C ALA A 236 -5.21 -10.93 2.12
N TYR A 237 -4.14 -11.72 1.94
CA TYR A 237 -2.76 -11.22 1.97
C TYR A 237 -2.49 -10.22 0.83
N ALA A 238 -2.84 -10.57 -0.40
CA ALA A 238 -2.67 -9.69 -1.56
C ALA A 238 -3.46 -8.38 -1.39
N ARG A 239 -4.71 -8.49 -0.91
CA ARG A 239 -5.55 -7.33 -0.61
C ARG A 239 -4.94 -6.45 0.47
N GLY A 240 -4.42 -7.07 1.53
CA GLY A 240 -3.72 -6.33 2.60
C GLY A 240 -2.49 -5.58 2.10
N LEU A 241 -1.66 -6.20 1.27
CA LEU A 241 -0.50 -5.54 0.67
C LEU A 241 -0.89 -4.35 -0.20
N PHE A 242 -1.97 -4.47 -0.97
CA PHE A 242 -2.49 -3.40 -1.81
C PHE A 242 -3.04 -2.24 -0.98
N ASP A 243 -3.97 -2.51 -0.06
CA ASP A 243 -4.68 -1.49 0.70
C ASP A 243 -3.79 -0.77 1.74
N LEU A 244 -2.82 -1.48 2.34
CA LEU A 244 -1.91 -0.92 3.35
C LEU A 244 -0.60 -0.37 2.77
N SER A 245 -0.41 -0.44 1.44
CA SER A 245 0.76 0.16 0.79
C SER A 245 0.84 1.65 1.11
N PRO A 246 2.02 2.18 1.51
CA PRO A 246 2.23 3.62 1.70
C PRO A 246 2.30 4.40 0.38
N VAL A 247 2.31 3.71 -0.75
CA VAL A 247 2.31 4.30 -2.09
C VAL A 247 0.88 4.25 -2.64
N SER A 248 0.45 5.31 -3.32
CA SER A 248 -0.81 5.33 -4.06
C SER A 248 -0.72 4.34 -5.22
N LEU A 249 -1.57 3.31 -5.20
CA LEU A 249 -1.62 2.26 -6.21
C LEU A 249 -2.97 2.27 -6.92
N TRP A 250 -2.89 2.17 -8.25
CA TRP A 250 -4.04 2.04 -9.15
C TRP A 250 -3.88 0.74 -9.93
N VAL A 251 -4.98 0.08 -10.16
CA VAL A 251 -5.09 -1.04 -11.10
C VAL A 251 -6.01 -0.60 -12.21
N GLU A 252 -5.52 -0.66 -13.44
CA GLU A 252 -6.19 -0.10 -14.60
C GLU A 252 -6.21 -1.13 -15.74
N ASP A 253 -7.21 -1.02 -16.58
CA ASP A 253 -7.35 -1.78 -17.81
C ASP A 253 -7.13 -0.84 -18.99
N PHE A 254 -6.09 -1.10 -19.76
CA PHE A 254 -5.66 -0.37 -20.95
C PHE A 254 -5.97 -1.11 -22.26
N SER A 255 -6.77 -2.16 -22.21
CA SER A 255 -7.05 -3.00 -23.40
C SER A 255 -7.64 -2.21 -24.56
N GLU A 256 -8.55 -1.26 -24.29
CA GLU A 256 -9.10 -0.39 -25.31
C GLU A 256 -8.06 0.62 -25.85
N VAL A 257 -7.15 1.11 -25.01
CA VAL A 257 -6.04 1.97 -25.43
C VAL A 257 -5.11 1.21 -26.38
N LYS A 258 -4.79 -0.04 -26.01
CA LYS A 258 -3.98 -0.92 -26.87
C LYS A 258 -4.64 -1.15 -28.21
N SER A 259 -5.95 -1.44 -28.23
CA SER A 259 -6.70 -1.61 -29.47
C SER A 259 -6.61 -0.36 -30.37
N LEU A 260 -6.78 0.84 -29.81
CA LEU A 260 -6.64 2.09 -30.56
C LEU A 260 -5.22 2.28 -31.14
N LEU A 261 -4.17 1.90 -30.41
CA LEU A 261 -2.80 1.95 -30.91
C LEU A 261 -2.57 0.93 -32.03
N ASP A 262 -3.14 -0.25 -31.91
CA ASP A 262 -3.05 -1.29 -32.96
C ASP A 262 -3.80 -0.86 -34.22
N ASP A 263 -4.98 -0.26 -34.11
CA ASP A 263 -5.73 0.32 -35.23
C ASP A 263 -4.91 1.37 -35.99
N VAL A 264 -4.19 2.25 -35.27
CA VAL A 264 -3.30 3.25 -35.91
C VAL A 264 -2.12 2.58 -36.61
N ARG A 265 -1.57 1.47 -36.08
CA ARG A 265 -0.52 0.68 -36.73
C ARG A 265 -1.03 0.02 -37.99
N GLU A 266 -2.24 -0.56 -37.96
CA GLU A 266 -2.89 -1.20 -39.13
C GLU A 266 -3.18 -0.20 -40.24
N GLN A 267 -3.43 1.07 -39.93
CA GLN A 267 -3.56 2.16 -40.91
C GLN A 267 -2.22 2.56 -41.53
N GLY A 268 -1.10 1.95 -41.13
CA GLY A 268 0.22 2.16 -41.72
C GLY A 268 0.94 3.41 -41.20
N ILE A 269 0.49 3.99 -40.09
CA ILE A 269 1.17 5.12 -39.42
C ILE A 269 2.47 4.62 -38.80
N THR A 270 3.61 5.16 -39.21
CA THR A 270 4.93 4.81 -38.71
C THR A 270 5.52 5.89 -37.80
N ASP A 271 5.21 7.16 -38.07
CA ASP A 271 5.62 8.30 -37.25
C ASP A 271 4.48 8.68 -36.27
N PHE A 272 4.40 7.93 -35.18
CA PHE A 272 3.37 8.11 -34.17
C PHE A 272 3.50 9.45 -33.44
N ARG A 273 4.74 10.02 -33.31
CA ARG A 273 4.93 11.33 -32.68
C ARG A 273 4.23 12.43 -33.49
N THR A 274 4.50 12.49 -34.79
CA THR A 274 3.83 13.45 -35.65
C THR A 274 2.31 13.22 -35.69
N PHE A 275 1.86 11.98 -35.65
CA PHE A 275 0.43 11.65 -35.57
C PHE A 275 -0.23 12.24 -34.32
N VAL A 276 0.35 12.02 -33.14
CA VAL A 276 -0.18 12.52 -31.85
C VAL A 276 -0.12 14.06 -31.77
N ASP A 277 0.92 14.69 -32.33
CA ASP A 277 1.05 16.15 -32.36
C ASP A 277 -0.04 16.83 -33.24
N VAL A 278 -0.50 16.13 -34.29
CA VAL A 278 -1.54 16.63 -35.20
C VAL A 278 -2.95 16.25 -34.75
N HIS A 279 -3.07 15.15 -33.98
CA HIS A 279 -4.33 14.57 -33.50
C HIS A 279 -4.44 14.56 -31.96
N PRO A 280 -4.53 15.73 -31.28
CA PRO A 280 -4.66 15.78 -29.83
C PRO A 280 -5.97 15.11 -29.33
N GLU A 281 -7.01 15.04 -30.19
CA GLU A 281 -8.26 14.34 -29.92
C GLU A 281 -8.06 12.82 -29.75
N PHE A 282 -7.04 12.24 -30.38
CA PHE A 282 -6.70 10.84 -30.19
C PHE A 282 -6.17 10.57 -28.77
N VAL A 283 -5.32 11.47 -28.24
CA VAL A 283 -4.82 11.40 -26.87
C VAL A 283 -5.99 11.46 -25.88
N GLN A 284 -6.91 12.38 -26.11
CA GLN A 284 -8.12 12.52 -25.30
C GLN A 284 -8.98 11.26 -25.33
N SER A 285 -9.20 10.69 -26.54
CA SER A 285 -9.95 9.44 -26.71
C SER A 285 -9.30 8.27 -25.98
N CYS A 286 -7.96 8.16 -25.99
CA CYS A 286 -7.25 7.15 -25.22
C CYS A 286 -7.45 7.34 -23.71
N MET A 287 -7.36 8.57 -23.20
CA MET A 287 -7.59 8.86 -21.76
C MET A 287 -9.00 8.44 -21.30
N GLU A 288 -10.01 8.70 -22.11
CA GLU A 288 -11.41 8.38 -21.80
C GLU A 288 -11.70 6.87 -21.80
N ARG A 289 -10.84 6.08 -22.43
CA ARG A 289 -10.99 4.62 -22.53
C ARG A 289 -10.22 3.85 -21.47
N ILE A 290 -9.44 4.52 -20.65
CA ILE A 290 -8.80 3.89 -19.49
C ILE A 290 -9.88 3.53 -18.48
N ARG A 291 -9.93 2.26 -18.09
CA ARG A 291 -10.86 1.80 -17.06
C ARG A 291 -10.12 1.55 -15.75
N VAL A 292 -10.39 2.36 -14.74
CA VAL A 292 -9.85 2.14 -13.40
C VAL A 292 -10.58 0.95 -12.76
N VAL A 293 -9.85 -0.16 -12.58
CA VAL A 293 -10.35 -1.39 -11.96
C VAL A 293 -10.40 -1.24 -10.44
N ASP A 294 -9.28 -0.76 -9.84
CA ASP A 294 -9.20 -0.54 -8.40
C ASP A 294 -8.19 0.53 -8.02
N VAL A 295 -8.34 1.07 -6.80
CA VAL A 295 -7.40 1.98 -6.16
C VAL A 295 -7.26 1.64 -4.68
N ASN A 296 -6.07 1.78 -4.13
CA ASN A 296 -5.84 1.51 -2.72
C ASN A 296 -6.22 2.71 -1.82
N ARG A 297 -6.19 2.48 -0.52
CA ARG A 297 -6.51 3.51 0.49
C ARG A 297 -5.60 4.74 0.39
N GLN A 298 -4.32 4.55 0.07
CA GLN A 298 -3.37 5.65 -0.05
C GLN A 298 -3.69 6.57 -1.23
N THR A 299 -4.25 6.04 -2.30
CA THR A 299 -4.76 6.85 -3.42
C THR A 299 -5.86 7.81 -2.97
N LEU A 300 -6.83 7.32 -2.19
CA LEU A 300 -7.90 8.17 -1.64
C LEU A 300 -7.34 9.28 -0.75
N ASN A 301 -6.38 8.94 0.12
CA ASN A 301 -5.73 9.91 0.98
C ASN A 301 -4.95 10.97 0.19
N LEU A 302 -4.20 10.56 -0.83
CA LEU A 302 -3.37 11.44 -1.65
C LEU A 302 -4.19 12.51 -2.37
N PHE A 303 -5.32 12.11 -2.95
CA PHE A 303 -6.19 13.01 -3.69
C PHE A 303 -7.29 13.66 -2.84
N GLY A 304 -7.47 13.20 -1.59
CA GLY A 304 -8.46 13.75 -0.66
C GLY A 304 -9.89 13.29 -0.95
N ALA A 305 -10.05 12.08 -1.52
CA ALA A 305 -11.34 11.44 -1.75
C ALA A 305 -11.80 10.62 -0.54
N SER A 306 -13.10 10.57 -0.28
CA SER A 306 -13.69 9.76 0.79
C SER A 306 -13.99 8.32 0.34
N SER A 307 -14.13 8.11 -0.97
CA SER A 307 -14.40 6.80 -1.58
C SER A 307 -13.83 6.70 -2.99
N LYS A 308 -13.72 5.47 -3.50
CA LYS A 308 -13.37 5.21 -4.88
C LYS A 308 -14.36 5.84 -5.85
N ASP A 309 -15.65 5.74 -5.58
CA ASP A 309 -16.70 6.27 -6.46
C ASP A 309 -16.61 7.80 -6.56
N GLU A 310 -16.34 8.51 -5.45
CA GLU A 310 -16.09 9.95 -5.47
C GLU A 310 -14.84 10.29 -6.30
N LEU A 311 -13.75 9.55 -6.12
CA LEU A 311 -12.53 9.75 -6.87
C LEU A 311 -12.77 9.60 -8.37
N LEU A 312 -13.42 8.50 -8.79
CA LEU A 312 -13.70 8.21 -10.19
C LEU A 312 -14.65 9.23 -10.85
N ALA A 313 -15.65 9.69 -10.13
CA ALA A 313 -16.58 10.73 -10.62
C ALA A 313 -15.90 12.09 -10.85
N ARG A 314 -14.77 12.34 -10.18
CA ARG A 314 -14.06 13.61 -10.20
C ARG A 314 -12.64 13.53 -10.82
N LEU A 315 -12.34 12.45 -11.55
CA LEU A 315 -11.03 12.29 -12.23
C LEU A 315 -10.62 13.50 -13.10
N PRO A 316 -11.52 14.17 -13.84
CA PRO A 316 -11.14 15.35 -14.63
C PRO A 316 -10.62 16.54 -13.80
N GLU A 317 -10.93 16.60 -12.49
CA GLU A 317 -10.39 17.63 -11.61
C GLU A 317 -8.94 17.32 -11.18
N ILE A 318 -8.57 16.04 -11.15
CA ILE A 318 -7.24 15.54 -10.81
C ILE A 318 -6.31 15.62 -12.00
N PHE A 319 -6.79 15.21 -13.18
CA PHE A 319 -6.05 15.10 -14.43
C PHE A 319 -6.41 16.27 -15.36
N ARG A 320 -5.78 17.43 -15.15
CA ARG A 320 -6.00 18.65 -15.92
C ARG A 320 -4.69 19.28 -16.37
N ASP A 321 -4.78 20.35 -17.15
CA ASP A 321 -3.65 21.18 -17.61
C ASP A 321 -2.61 20.38 -18.44
N GLU A 322 -1.41 20.13 -17.90
CA GLU A 322 -0.32 19.46 -18.63
C GLU A 322 -0.49 17.94 -18.77
N MET A 323 -1.55 17.35 -18.20
CA MET A 323 -1.73 15.89 -18.20
C MET A 323 -1.83 15.31 -19.62
N GLY A 324 -2.52 15.98 -20.54
CA GLY A 324 -2.61 15.54 -21.94
C GLY A 324 -1.24 15.38 -22.60
N ARG A 325 -0.32 16.32 -22.35
CA ARG A 325 1.05 16.24 -22.86
C ARG A 325 1.83 15.06 -22.22
N SER A 326 1.73 14.91 -20.91
CA SER A 326 2.39 13.83 -20.18
C SER A 326 1.87 12.46 -20.66
N PHE A 327 0.57 12.34 -20.90
CA PHE A 327 -0.04 11.12 -21.40
C PHE A 327 0.32 10.84 -22.87
N ALA A 328 0.46 11.88 -23.72
CA ALA A 328 0.96 11.70 -25.07
C ALA A 328 2.36 11.08 -25.10
N GLU A 329 3.27 11.52 -24.21
CA GLU A 329 4.58 10.88 -24.06
C GLU A 329 4.48 9.44 -23.53
N GLN A 330 3.48 9.15 -22.70
CA GLN A 330 3.20 7.77 -22.26
C GLN A 330 2.75 6.88 -23.42
N LEU A 331 1.86 7.36 -24.28
CA LEU A 331 1.41 6.63 -25.46
C LEU A 331 2.57 6.37 -26.43
N LEU A 332 3.52 7.33 -26.57
CA LEU A 332 4.73 7.13 -27.36
C LEU A 332 5.61 6.01 -26.82
N ASP A 333 5.79 5.93 -25.51
CA ASP A 333 6.50 4.82 -24.88
C ASP A 333 5.77 3.49 -25.13
N CYS A 334 4.45 3.46 -24.96
CA CYS A 334 3.62 2.28 -25.27
C CYS A 334 3.74 1.88 -26.75
N TRP A 335 3.75 2.85 -27.66
CA TRP A 335 3.94 2.60 -29.10
C TRP A 335 5.26 1.91 -29.40
N HIS A 336 6.33 2.25 -28.68
CA HIS A 336 7.64 1.62 -28.82
C HIS A 336 7.79 0.30 -28.02
N GLY A 337 6.72 -0.18 -27.36
CA GLY A 337 6.73 -1.42 -26.61
C GLY A 337 7.33 -1.30 -25.19
N ASN A 338 7.45 -0.09 -24.67
CA ASN A 338 7.93 0.15 -23.30
C ASN A 338 6.79 -0.11 -22.32
N LEU A 339 6.73 -1.32 -21.79
CA LEU A 339 5.69 -1.77 -20.84
C LEU A 339 6.00 -1.43 -19.37
N PHE A 340 7.11 -0.77 -19.11
CA PHE A 340 7.45 -0.17 -17.83
C PHE A 340 7.92 1.27 -18.04
N GLN A 341 7.27 2.22 -17.37
CA GLN A 341 7.55 3.65 -17.54
C GLN A 341 7.66 4.32 -16.19
N SER A 342 8.52 5.33 -16.11
CA SER A 342 8.73 6.14 -14.91
C SER A 342 8.93 7.60 -15.29
N ARG A 343 8.12 8.50 -14.70
CA ARG A 343 8.18 9.95 -14.98
C ARG A 343 7.65 10.80 -13.85
N GLU A 344 8.01 12.06 -13.84
CA GLU A 344 7.41 13.04 -12.94
C GLU A 344 6.21 13.70 -13.62
N THR A 345 5.10 13.84 -12.89
CA THR A 345 3.85 14.44 -13.37
C THR A 345 3.32 15.44 -12.35
N LEU A 346 2.50 16.38 -12.82
CA LEU A 346 1.77 17.32 -11.98
C LEU A 346 0.29 16.97 -12.02
N ASN A 347 -0.28 16.65 -10.88
CA ASN A 347 -1.70 16.38 -10.72
C ASN A 347 -2.28 17.29 -9.63
N TYR A 348 -3.58 17.21 -9.37
CA TYR A 348 -4.25 18.06 -8.39
C TYR A 348 -5.07 17.23 -7.41
N SER A 349 -5.08 17.64 -6.14
CA SER A 349 -6.02 17.08 -5.17
C SER A 349 -7.45 17.54 -5.49
N LEU A 350 -8.45 16.85 -4.96
CA LEU A 350 -9.86 17.27 -5.06
C LEU A 350 -10.15 18.60 -4.32
N ARG A 351 -9.18 19.12 -3.56
CA ARG A 351 -9.21 20.47 -2.96
C ARG A 351 -8.59 21.52 -3.87
N GLY A 352 -7.98 21.12 -4.99
CA GLY A 352 -7.32 21.99 -5.94
C GLY A 352 -5.84 22.24 -5.69
N ASP A 353 -5.23 21.57 -4.70
CA ASP A 353 -3.80 21.69 -4.42
C ASP A 353 -2.98 20.96 -5.49
N ALA A 354 -1.93 21.59 -6.00
CA ALA A 354 -1.00 20.99 -6.94
C ALA A 354 -0.10 19.97 -6.23
N ILE A 355 -0.03 18.76 -6.76
CA ILE A 355 0.76 17.64 -6.24
C ILE A 355 1.77 17.23 -7.31
N ASN A 356 3.07 17.34 -6.99
CA ASN A 356 4.11 16.78 -7.85
C ASN A 356 4.24 15.29 -7.54
N LEU A 357 4.05 14.45 -8.55
CA LEU A 357 4.06 13.01 -8.42
C LEU A 357 5.22 12.40 -9.21
N HIS A 358 5.80 11.36 -8.67
CA HIS A 358 6.60 10.40 -9.41
C HIS A 358 5.71 9.21 -9.74
N MET A 359 5.38 9.06 -11.02
CA MET A 359 4.54 8.00 -11.56
C MET A 359 5.41 6.86 -12.07
N GLN A 360 5.05 5.65 -11.69
CA GLN A 360 5.51 4.41 -12.31
C GLN A 360 4.29 3.69 -12.87
N TRP A 361 4.34 3.34 -14.14
CA TRP A 361 3.31 2.63 -14.89
C TRP A 361 3.88 1.32 -15.43
N ALA A 362 3.18 0.22 -15.27
CA ALA A 362 3.64 -1.10 -15.71
C ALA A 362 2.48 -2.00 -16.10
N VAL A 363 2.60 -2.67 -17.24
CA VAL A 363 1.77 -3.83 -17.56
C VAL A 363 2.23 -5.01 -16.72
N LEU A 364 1.31 -5.68 -16.01
CA LEU A 364 1.67 -6.79 -15.15
C LEU A 364 2.05 -8.06 -15.98
N PRO A 365 2.93 -8.92 -15.45
CA PRO A 365 3.36 -10.14 -16.13
C PRO A 365 2.17 -11.05 -16.49
N GLY A 366 2.16 -11.51 -17.74
CA GLY A 366 1.09 -12.34 -18.31
C GLY A 366 -0.04 -11.56 -18.98
N HIS A 367 -0.02 -10.20 -18.90
CA HIS A 367 -1.01 -9.30 -19.49
C HIS A 367 -0.45 -8.42 -20.63
N GLU A 368 0.77 -8.76 -21.13
CA GLU A 368 1.49 -7.99 -22.15
C GLU A 368 0.79 -8.03 -23.52
N ALA A 369 0.00 -9.08 -23.75
CA ALA A 369 -0.73 -9.23 -25.00
C ALA A 369 -1.91 -8.26 -25.12
N ASP A 370 -2.63 -8.04 -24.04
CA ASP A 370 -3.93 -7.35 -24.04
C ASP A 370 -3.96 -6.06 -23.23
N TRP A 371 -3.00 -5.83 -22.31
CA TRP A 371 -2.91 -4.71 -21.37
C TRP A 371 -4.15 -4.52 -20.48
N ASP A 372 -4.86 -5.62 -20.22
CA ASP A 372 -6.08 -5.64 -19.38
C ASP A 372 -5.79 -5.52 -17.88
N LEU A 373 -4.50 -5.62 -17.49
CA LEU A 373 -4.06 -5.44 -16.11
C LEU A 373 -2.76 -4.63 -16.04
N VAL A 374 -2.92 -3.37 -15.68
CA VAL A 374 -1.85 -2.37 -15.54
C VAL A 374 -1.81 -1.87 -14.11
N GLN A 375 -0.62 -1.73 -13.55
CA GLN A 375 -0.40 -1.09 -12.27
C GLN A 375 0.19 0.32 -12.46
N VAL A 376 -0.40 1.31 -11.78
CA VAL A 376 0.18 2.65 -11.65
C VAL A 376 0.48 2.91 -10.18
N ALA A 377 1.73 3.30 -9.91
CA ALA A 377 2.17 3.71 -8.58
C ALA A 377 2.51 5.20 -8.59
N LEU A 378 1.92 5.97 -7.66
CA LEU A 378 2.12 7.41 -7.54
C LEU A 378 2.74 7.74 -6.19
N THR A 379 3.93 8.34 -6.22
CA THR A 379 4.61 8.82 -5.02
C THR A 379 4.60 10.34 -4.99
N ASP A 380 4.11 10.95 -3.91
CA ASP A 380 4.16 12.39 -3.72
C ASP A 380 5.60 12.86 -3.49
N ILE A 381 6.10 13.68 -4.41
CA ILE A 381 7.42 14.29 -4.36
C ILE A 381 7.36 15.82 -4.16
N THR A 382 6.20 16.36 -3.76
CA THR A 382 5.98 17.79 -3.61
C THR A 382 6.94 18.41 -2.59
N ALA A 383 7.14 17.75 -1.45
CA ALA A 383 8.08 18.22 -0.44
C ALA A 383 9.52 18.21 -0.95
N ARG A 384 9.92 17.17 -1.71
CA ARG A 384 11.24 17.09 -2.35
C ARG A 384 11.44 18.24 -3.34
N LYS A 385 10.50 18.49 -4.24
CA LYS A 385 10.55 19.58 -5.22
C LYS A 385 10.63 20.95 -4.57
N LYS A 386 9.87 21.17 -3.50
CA LYS A 386 9.95 22.41 -2.71
C LYS A 386 11.34 22.59 -2.08
N ALA A 387 11.92 21.52 -1.53
CA ALA A 387 13.25 21.55 -0.94
C ALA A 387 14.33 21.81 -2.01
N GLU A 388 14.26 21.14 -3.16
CA GLU A 388 15.16 21.35 -4.29
C GLU A 388 15.10 22.81 -4.78
N SER A 389 13.89 23.35 -4.99
CA SER A 389 13.71 24.76 -5.40
C SER A 389 14.22 25.73 -4.34
N TYR A 390 14.05 25.42 -3.07
CA TYR A 390 14.57 26.23 -1.97
C TYR A 390 16.11 26.20 -1.90
N LEU A 391 16.70 25.02 -2.08
CA LEU A 391 18.16 24.88 -2.15
C LEU A 391 18.74 25.62 -3.37
N GLU A 392 18.08 25.55 -4.52
CA GLU A 392 18.47 26.33 -5.70
C GLU A 392 18.36 27.84 -5.44
N PHE A 393 17.29 28.26 -4.77
CA PHE A 393 17.13 29.65 -4.35
C PHE A 393 18.27 30.11 -3.44
N LEU A 394 18.61 29.29 -2.40
CA LEU A 394 19.71 29.59 -1.49
C LEU A 394 21.07 29.55 -2.22
N GLY A 395 21.24 28.60 -3.13
CA GLY A 395 22.47 28.47 -3.92
C GLY A 395 22.75 29.64 -4.88
N LYS A 396 21.72 30.44 -5.24
CA LYS A 396 21.84 31.57 -6.20
C LYS A 396 21.57 32.93 -5.59
N ARG A 397 21.29 33.04 -4.28
CA ARG A 397 21.03 34.31 -3.61
C ARG A 397 21.88 34.48 -2.35
N ASP A 398 22.14 35.75 -2.03
CA ASP A 398 22.76 36.17 -0.77
C ASP A 398 21.69 36.14 0.36
N ALA A 399 22.02 35.45 1.45
CA ALA A 399 21.07 35.23 2.55
C ALA A 399 20.67 36.54 3.26
N LEU A 400 21.57 37.52 3.32
CA LEU A 400 21.35 38.78 4.01
C LEU A 400 20.56 39.80 3.15
N THR A 401 21.04 40.05 1.93
CA THR A 401 20.50 41.11 1.06
C THR A 401 19.39 40.64 0.12
N LYS A 402 19.20 39.28 0.00
CA LYS A 402 18.28 38.63 -0.95
C LYS A 402 18.59 38.92 -2.44
N LEU A 403 19.68 39.62 -2.74
CA LEU A 403 20.21 39.78 -4.09
C LEU A 403 20.74 38.46 -4.64
N ARG A 404 21.16 38.44 -5.90
CA ARG A 404 21.95 37.33 -6.44
C ARG A 404 23.27 37.20 -5.66
N ASN A 405 23.79 35.97 -5.55
CA ASN A 405 25.09 35.71 -4.94
C ASN A 405 26.21 35.62 -6.01
N ARG A 406 27.44 35.40 -5.56
CA ARG A 406 28.60 35.24 -6.42
C ARG A 406 28.46 34.10 -7.42
N ALA A 407 27.96 32.95 -7.00
CA ALA A 407 27.79 31.80 -7.89
C ALA A 407 26.86 32.10 -9.07
N PHE A 408 25.72 32.77 -8.82
CA PHE A 408 24.85 33.24 -9.89
C PHE A 408 25.56 34.24 -10.81
N TYR A 409 26.33 35.18 -10.24
CA TYR A 409 27.04 36.21 -11.00
C TYR A 409 28.06 35.60 -11.97
N ASP A 410 28.83 34.61 -11.50
CA ASP A 410 29.83 33.91 -12.31
C ASP A 410 29.15 33.12 -13.45
N ASP A 411 28.04 32.42 -13.19
CA ASP A 411 27.21 31.72 -14.19
C ASP A 411 26.68 32.69 -15.26
N GLU A 412 26.21 33.87 -14.83
CA GLU A 412 25.62 34.87 -15.73
C GLU A 412 26.69 35.53 -16.61
N ILE A 413 27.90 35.78 -16.09
CA ILE A 413 29.05 36.21 -16.90
C ILE A 413 29.33 35.18 -18.00
N ALA A 414 29.40 33.89 -17.64
CA ALA A 414 29.66 32.84 -18.61
C ALA A 414 28.55 32.71 -19.67
N ARG A 415 27.30 32.95 -19.28
CA ARG A 415 26.16 32.97 -20.19
C ARG A 415 26.20 34.16 -21.15
N LEU A 416 26.38 35.37 -20.61
CA LEU A 416 26.41 36.60 -21.39
C LEU A 416 27.59 36.61 -22.35
N ASN A 417 28.75 36.14 -21.91
CA ASN A 417 29.96 36.10 -22.77
C ASN A 417 29.76 35.20 -24.01
N ARG A 418 28.93 34.15 -23.90
CA ARG A 418 28.65 33.21 -25.01
C ARG A 418 27.50 33.66 -25.90
N ARG A 419 26.42 34.21 -25.32
CA ARG A 419 25.12 34.37 -26.03
C ARG A 419 24.54 35.76 -25.99
N GLY A 420 25.18 36.72 -25.29
CA GLY A 420 24.64 38.04 -25.08
C GLY A 420 23.35 38.07 -24.27
N PRO A 421 22.48 39.06 -24.47
CA PRO A 421 22.53 40.13 -25.50
C PRO A 421 23.49 41.25 -25.17
N PHE A 422 24.10 41.82 -26.21
CA PHE A 422 24.99 43.00 -26.13
C PHE A 422 24.27 44.29 -26.58
N PRO A 423 24.75 45.50 -26.20
CA PRO A 423 25.86 45.74 -25.26
C PRO A 423 25.51 45.32 -23.82
N VAL A 424 26.52 45.06 -22.99
CA VAL A 424 26.34 44.70 -21.57
C VAL A 424 27.03 45.78 -20.72
N GLY A 425 26.26 46.52 -19.95
CA GLY A 425 26.78 47.39 -18.90
C GLY A 425 27.28 46.58 -17.71
N VAL A 426 28.41 46.93 -17.14
CA VAL A 426 29.02 46.31 -15.97
C VAL A 426 29.22 47.38 -14.89
N LEU A 427 28.79 47.05 -13.66
CA LEU A 427 29.13 47.85 -12.49
C LEU A 427 29.89 46.96 -11.48
N ALA A 428 30.99 47.49 -10.97
CA ALA A 428 31.63 47.05 -9.74
C ALA A 428 31.34 48.08 -8.64
N VAL A 429 30.85 47.62 -7.49
CA VAL A 429 30.39 48.51 -6.41
C VAL A 429 30.93 48.02 -5.07
N ASP A 430 31.52 48.90 -4.31
CA ASP A 430 31.99 48.66 -2.96
C ASP A 430 31.24 49.56 -1.97
N LEU A 431 30.74 49.00 -0.88
CA LEU A 431 30.02 49.75 0.17
C LEU A 431 31.00 50.38 1.14
N ASN A 432 31.08 51.71 1.09
CA ASN A 432 31.99 52.45 1.94
C ASN A 432 31.58 52.43 3.42
N GLY A 433 32.58 52.33 4.30
CA GLY A 433 32.41 52.55 5.73
C GLY A 433 31.71 51.41 6.48
N LEU A 434 31.52 50.19 5.88
CA LEU A 434 30.91 49.07 6.54
C LEU A 434 31.63 48.67 7.84
N LYS A 435 32.98 48.62 7.82
CA LYS A 435 33.76 48.31 9.02
C LYS A 435 33.51 49.34 10.14
N ARG A 436 33.50 50.65 9.82
CA ARG A 436 33.19 51.68 10.80
C ARG A 436 31.77 51.54 11.36
N ALA A 437 30.78 51.24 10.51
CA ALA A 437 29.43 51.02 10.96
C ALA A 437 29.33 49.82 11.93
N ASN A 438 30.07 48.75 11.67
CA ASN A 438 30.16 47.61 12.57
C ASN A 438 30.84 47.96 13.92
N ASP A 439 31.95 48.70 13.86
CA ASP A 439 32.75 49.04 15.02
C ASP A 439 32.03 50.06 15.93
N GLU A 440 31.32 51.05 15.36
CA GLU A 440 30.61 52.09 16.08
C GLU A 440 29.20 51.69 16.56
N PHE A 441 28.45 50.90 15.75
CA PHE A 441 27.02 50.62 15.98
C PHE A 441 26.69 49.12 16.06
N GLY A 442 27.70 48.26 15.97
CA GLY A 442 27.54 46.80 16.04
C GLY A 442 27.14 46.16 14.71
N HIS A 443 27.32 44.85 14.62
CA HIS A 443 27.07 44.03 13.39
C HIS A 443 25.64 44.18 12.85
N ALA A 444 24.65 44.35 13.73
CA ALA A 444 23.26 44.57 13.27
C ALA A 444 23.08 45.83 12.43
N ALA A 445 23.84 46.90 12.74
CA ALA A 445 23.83 48.14 11.94
C ALA A 445 24.53 47.96 10.60
N GLY A 446 25.65 47.23 10.56
CA GLY A 446 26.31 46.88 9.31
C GLY A 446 25.44 45.98 8.41
N ASP A 447 24.75 45.00 8.99
CA ASP A 447 23.78 44.18 8.27
C ASP A 447 22.61 45.01 7.69
N ALA A 448 22.11 45.98 8.47
CA ALA A 448 21.09 46.90 7.99
C ALA A 448 21.62 47.78 6.83
N LEU A 449 22.87 48.27 6.92
CA LEU A 449 23.51 49.03 5.87
C LEU A 449 23.69 48.22 4.59
N LEU A 450 24.08 46.94 4.69
CA LEU A 450 24.16 46.00 3.56
C LEU A 450 22.81 45.78 2.89
N ARG A 451 21.73 45.58 3.67
CA ARG A 451 20.37 45.46 3.11
C ARG A 451 19.94 46.70 2.36
N ARG A 452 20.15 47.88 2.97
CA ARG A 452 19.88 49.19 2.35
C ARG A 452 20.66 49.37 1.05
N ALA A 453 21.94 48.95 1.03
CA ALA A 453 22.78 48.99 -0.17
C ALA A 453 22.16 48.15 -1.31
N GLY A 454 21.75 46.90 -0.98
CA GLY A 454 21.12 46.03 -1.95
C GLY A 454 19.79 46.54 -2.49
N GLU A 455 18.95 47.12 -1.63
CA GLU A 455 17.67 47.73 -1.99
C GLU A 455 17.88 48.97 -2.89
N ALA A 456 18.85 49.82 -2.56
CA ALA A 456 19.16 51.00 -3.35
C ALA A 456 19.66 50.65 -4.76
N LEU A 457 20.57 49.68 -4.87
CA LEU A 457 21.06 49.18 -6.16
C LEU A 457 19.91 48.57 -6.99
N LYS A 458 19.11 47.71 -6.41
CA LYS A 458 17.97 47.09 -7.11
C LYS A 458 16.95 48.13 -7.59
N LYS A 459 16.65 49.13 -6.74
CA LYS A 459 15.69 50.20 -7.06
C LYS A 459 16.17 51.09 -8.17
N ALA A 460 17.46 51.47 -8.15
CA ALA A 460 18.04 52.40 -9.12
C ALA A 460 18.26 51.76 -10.49
N LEU A 461 18.65 50.47 -10.53
CA LEU A 461 19.05 49.78 -11.77
C LEU A 461 17.88 49.04 -12.45
N GLY A 462 16.76 48.87 -11.76
CA GLY A 462 15.55 48.25 -12.31
C GLY A 462 15.63 46.72 -12.41
N ASP A 463 14.53 46.10 -12.88
CA ASP A 463 14.35 44.63 -12.87
C ASP A 463 15.19 43.91 -13.94
N THR A 464 15.64 44.61 -14.98
CA THR A 464 16.48 44.02 -16.04
C THR A 464 17.94 43.83 -15.60
N ALA A 465 18.38 44.56 -14.56
CA ALA A 465 19.71 44.46 -14.01
C ALA A 465 19.87 43.20 -13.15
N GLN A 466 20.94 42.46 -13.38
CA GLN A 466 21.35 41.35 -12.51
C GLN A 466 22.26 41.89 -11.41
N VAL A 467 21.68 42.26 -10.27
CA VAL A 467 22.41 42.79 -9.11
C VAL A 467 22.79 41.64 -8.18
N ALA A 468 24.09 41.52 -7.90
CA ALA A 468 24.63 40.46 -7.04
C ALA A 468 25.49 41.07 -5.91
N ARG A 469 25.49 40.39 -4.74
CA ARG A 469 26.51 40.58 -3.70
C ARG A 469 27.57 39.50 -3.89
N VAL A 470 28.79 39.93 -4.23
CA VAL A 470 29.90 39.04 -4.60
C VAL A 470 30.95 38.89 -3.50
N GLY A 471 30.93 39.75 -2.50
CA GLY A 471 31.83 39.74 -1.34
C GLY A 471 31.18 40.32 -0.09
N GLY A 472 31.94 40.57 0.94
CA GLY A 472 31.46 41.14 2.21
C GLY A 472 30.74 42.49 2.03
N ASP A 473 31.40 43.47 1.44
CA ASP A 473 30.94 44.81 1.11
C ASP A 473 30.87 45.07 -0.39
N GLU A 474 31.15 44.05 -1.21
CA GLU A 474 31.22 44.16 -2.66
C GLU A 474 29.91 43.68 -3.33
N PHE A 475 29.44 44.50 -4.26
CA PHE A 475 28.33 44.21 -5.14
C PHE A 475 28.77 44.35 -6.61
N ALA A 476 28.17 43.55 -7.46
CA ALA A 476 28.42 43.60 -8.89
C ALA A 476 27.09 43.53 -9.65
N CYS A 477 27.01 44.26 -10.77
CA CYS A 477 25.78 44.29 -11.56
C CYS A 477 26.10 44.07 -13.04
N LEU A 478 25.26 43.28 -13.70
CA LEU A 478 25.26 43.08 -15.14
C LEU A 478 23.97 43.65 -15.71
N LEU A 479 24.08 44.49 -16.74
CA LEU A 479 22.96 45.17 -17.38
C LEU A 479 22.95 44.83 -18.88
N PRO A 480 22.32 43.70 -19.27
CA PRO A 480 22.19 43.36 -20.68
C PRO A 480 21.42 44.42 -21.47
N ARG A 481 21.86 44.71 -22.70
CA ARG A 481 21.27 45.71 -23.61
C ARG A 481 21.38 47.15 -23.10
N HIS A 482 22.41 47.48 -22.32
CA HIS A 482 22.63 48.86 -21.85
C HIS A 482 23.90 49.44 -22.44
N THR A 483 23.74 50.59 -23.08
CA THR A 483 24.81 51.38 -23.67
C THR A 483 25.48 52.30 -22.61
N ALA A 484 26.60 52.92 -22.95
CA ALA A 484 27.30 53.85 -22.06
C ALA A 484 26.44 55.09 -21.66
N ILE A 485 25.54 55.55 -22.53
CA ILE A 485 24.61 56.66 -22.24
C ILE A 485 23.56 56.20 -21.20
N GLU A 486 22.97 55.02 -21.38
CA GLU A 486 21.98 54.48 -20.44
C GLU A 486 22.63 54.20 -19.08
N MET A 487 23.86 53.71 -19.08
CA MET A 487 24.64 53.52 -17.85
C MET A 487 24.86 54.83 -17.09
N ALA A 488 25.19 55.92 -17.79
CA ALA A 488 25.34 57.22 -17.14
C ALA A 488 24.03 57.74 -16.51
N THR A 489 22.89 57.51 -17.17
CA THR A 489 21.56 57.87 -16.64
C THR A 489 21.23 57.03 -15.38
N LEU A 490 21.54 55.74 -15.37
CA LEU A 490 21.36 54.90 -14.21
C LEU A 490 22.24 55.31 -13.02
N MET A 491 23.46 55.79 -13.28
CA MET A 491 24.34 56.31 -12.22
C MET A 491 23.77 57.57 -11.56
N GLU A 492 23.17 58.47 -12.32
CA GLU A 492 22.47 59.62 -11.74
C GLU A 492 21.24 59.19 -10.92
N SER A 493 20.47 58.23 -11.42
CA SER A 493 19.37 57.62 -10.66
C SER A 493 19.85 57.02 -9.35
N LEU A 494 20.97 56.30 -9.37
CA LEU A 494 21.54 55.66 -8.16
C LEU A 494 21.97 56.70 -7.13
N LYS A 495 22.60 57.80 -7.55
CA LYS A 495 22.95 58.91 -6.66
C LYS A 495 21.72 59.48 -5.96
N LEU A 496 20.64 59.75 -6.71
CA LEU A 496 19.38 60.23 -6.15
C LEU A 496 18.77 59.24 -5.13
N VAL A 497 18.76 57.95 -5.46
CA VAL A 497 18.25 56.93 -4.55
C VAL A 497 19.07 56.84 -3.26
N VAL A 498 20.41 56.98 -3.34
CA VAL A 498 21.30 57.00 -2.19
C VAL A 498 21.05 58.24 -1.32
N GLU A 499 20.88 59.41 -1.93
CA GLU A 499 20.57 60.65 -1.20
C GLU A 499 19.23 60.55 -0.47
N LEU A 500 18.17 60.07 -1.13
CA LEU A 500 16.87 59.86 -0.51
C LEU A 500 16.91 58.81 0.62
N ASN A 501 17.69 57.75 0.42
CA ASN A 501 17.90 56.75 1.45
C ASN A 501 18.57 57.36 2.69
N ASN A 502 19.61 58.18 2.52
CA ASN A 502 20.31 58.84 3.62
C ASN A 502 19.47 59.90 4.33
N GLN A 503 18.51 60.53 3.66
CA GLN A 503 17.55 61.45 4.30
C GLN A 503 16.51 60.70 5.15
N PHE A 504 16.13 59.50 4.73
CA PHE A 504 15.09 58.75 5.39
C PHE A 504 15.60 57.95 6.62
N TYR A 505 16.76 57.29 6.49
CA TYR A 505 17.31 56.43 7.54
C TYR A 505 18.29 57.19 8.44
N GLN A 506 18.04 57.11 9.77
CA GLN A 506 19.00 57.56 10.78
C GLN A 506 20.08 56.49 11.00
N GLY A 507 21.33 56.89 11.19
CA GLY A 507 22.46 55.98 11.44
C GLY A 507 23.55 56.08 10.36
N PRO A 508 24.31 55.00 10.10
CA PRO A 508 25.41 55.05 9.12
C PRO A 508 24.92 55.43 7.74
N ALA A 509 25.58 56.45 7.14
CA ALA A 509 25.23 56.93 5.81
C ALA A 509 25.60 55.88 4.75
N LEU A 510 24.69 55.63 3.79
CA LEU A 510 24.91 54.79 2.63
C LEU A 510 25.82 55.56 1.65
N SER A 511 26.92 54.93 1.27
CA SER A 511 27.88 55.53 0.31
C SER A 511 28.54 54.38 -0.48
N PHE A 512 28.76 54.60 -1.78
CA PHE A 512 29.36 53.63 -2.66
C PHE A 512 30.60 54.16 -3.35
N SER A 513 31.59 53.31 -3.56
CA SER A 513 32.63 53.44 -4.55
C SER A 513 32.24 52.63 -5.78
N ILE A 514 32.07 53.25 -6.93
CA ILE A 514 31.51 52.64 -8.13
C ILE A 514 32.47 52.76 -9.30
N GLY A 515 32.66 51.68 -10.02
CA GLY A 515 33.27 51.68 -11.34
C GLY A 515 32.30 51.09 -12.37
N THR A 516 32.33 51.65 -13.57
CA THR A 516 31.46 51.25 -14.69
C THR A 516 32.25 50.99 -15.96
N ALA A 517 31.81 50.01 -16.73
CA ALA A 517 32.30 49.74 -18.07
C ALA A 517 31.19 49.18 -18.95
N VAL A 518 31.37 49.21 -20.27
CA VAL A 518 30.44 48.62 -21.23
C VAL A 518 31.16 47.63 -22.13
N CYS A 519 30.59 46.47 -22.29
CA CYS A 519 31.04 45.44 -23.21
C CYS A 519 30.18 45.49 -24.48
N GLU A 520 30.77 45.81 -25.61
CA GLU A 520 30.03 45.94 -26.88
C GLU A 520 29.87 44.62 -27.62
N ARG A 521 30.69 43.59 -27.36
CA ARG A 521 30.77 42.37 -28.14
C ARG A 521 31.07 41.12 -27.29
N ALA A 522 30.66 39.98 -27.82
CA ALA A 522 31.02 38.69 -27.24
C ALA A 522 32.57 38.54 -27.13
N GLY A 523 33.03 37.94 -26.04
CA GLY A 523 34.45 37.67 -25.77
C GLY A 523 35.22 38.86 -25.16
N GLU A 524 34.60 40.05 -25.03
CA GLU A 524 35.23 41.24 -24.42
C GLU A 524 34.72 41.50 -22.98
N LEU A 525 33.81 40.66 -22.46
CA LEU A 525 33.20 40.90 -21.15
C LEU A 525 34.22 40.91 -20.01
N ASP A 526 35.21 40.03 -20.04
CA ASP A 526 36.28 39.99 -19.03
C ASP A 526 37.14 41.27 -18.97
N ARG A 527 37.27 41.93 -20.12
CA ARG A 527 37.95 43.23 -20.19
C ARG A 527 37.11 44.34 -19.55
N ALA A 528 35.79 44.33 -19.81
CA ALA A 528 34.86 45.27 -19.21
C ALA A 528 34.74 45.08 -17.69
N LEU A 529 34.72 43.82 -17.22
CA LEU A 529 34.74 43.50 -15.79
C LEU A 529 35.97 44.07 -15.10
N ARG A 530 37.16 43.83 -15.65
CA ARG A 530 38.42 44.40 -15.10
C ARG A 530 38.42 45.94 -15.13
N ALA A 531 37.94 46.56 -16.20
CA ALA A 531 37.88 48.00 -16.29
C ALA A 531 36.92 48.62 -15.26
N ALA A 532 35.77 47.97 -15.00
CA ALA A 532 34.85 48.38 -13.95
C ALA A 532 35.48 48.26 -12.55
N ASP A 533 36.17 47.14 -12.29
CA ASP A 533 36.85 46.91 -11.01
C ASP A 533 37.97 47.92 -10.74
N ASP A 534 38.84 48.19 -11.73
CA ASP A 534 39.88 49.20 -11.64
C ASP A 534 39.31 50.58 -11.34
N ALA A 535 38.20 50.95 -12.00
CA ALA A 535 37.55 52.25 -11.78
C ALA A 535 36.93 52.34 -10.37
N MET A 536 36.29 51.26 -9.88
CA MET A 536 35.76 51.17 -8.52
C MET A 536 36.88 51.32 -7.48
N TYR A 537 38.00 50.63 -7.67
CA TYR A 537 39.15 50.74 -6.78
C TYR A 537 39.75 52.15 -6.75
N ALA A 538 39.83 52.84 -7.89
CA ALA A 538 40.24 54.23 -7.96
C ALA A 538 39.28 55.12 -7.16
N ALA A 539 37.96 54.94 -7.30
CA ALA A 539 36.96 55.69 -6.54
C ALA A 539 37.07 55.41 -5.02
N LYS A 540 37.34 54.16 -4.62
CA LYS A 540 37.56 53.79 -3.21
C LYS A 540 38.76 54.50 -2.61
N ARG A 541 39.87 54.59 -3.34
CA ARG A 541 41.07 55.30 -2.89
C ARG A 541 40.79 56.83 -2.65
N VAL A 542 40.06 57.48 -3.55
CA VAL A 542 39.68 58.90 -3.40
C VAL A 542 38.80 59.09 -2.14
N TYR A 543 37.86 58.23 -1.90
CA TYR A 543 37.00 58.26 -0.72
C TYR A 543 37.79 58.14 0.60
N TYR A 544 38.77 57.23 0.71
CA TYR A 544 39.58 57.10 1.92
C TYR A 544 40.65 58.14 2.09
N GLN A 545 41.22 58.72 1.00
CA GLN A 545 42.15 59.80 1.08
C GLN A 545 41.49 61.12 1.53
N GLY A 546 40.25 61.38 1.06
CA GLY A 546 39.48 62.53 1.51
C GLY A 546 38.94 62.43 2.95
N GLY A 547 38.88 61.20 3.52
CA GLY A 547 38.49 60.96 4.92
C GLY A 547 39.64 61.05 5.94
N ALA A 548 40.87 60.82 5.49
CA ALA A 548 42.04 60.88 6.36
C ALA A 548 42.42 62.32 6.79
N ASP A 549 42.06 63.33 5.99
CA ASP A 549 42.30 64.74 6.30
C ASP A 549 41.36 65.34 7.37
N ARG A 550 40.40 64.58 7.89
CA ARG A 550 39.45 64.98 8.95
C ARG A 550 39.72 64.41 10.33
N ARG A 551 40.84 63.72 10.50
CA ARG A 551 41.34 63.24 11.81
C ARG A 551 42.82 63.71 11.96
N GLY A 552 43.01 64.97 12.09
CA GLY A 552 44.18 65.57 12.65
C GLY A 552 43.86 66.07 14.06
#